data_7af4287887fd4b7d8cc8160a250cd39b
#
_entry.id   7af4287887fd4b7d8cc8160a250cd39b
#
_cell.length_a   1.000
_cell.length_b   1.000
_cell.length_c   1.000
_cell.angle_alpha   90.00
_cell.angle_beta   90.00
_cell.angle_gamma   90.00
#
_symmetry.space_group_name_H-M   'P 1'
#
loop_
_entity.id
_entity.type
_entity.pdbx_description
1 polymer ?
#
loop_
_entity_poly.entity_id
_entity_poly.type
_entity_poly.pdbx_seq_one_letter_code
_entity_poly.pdbx_strand_id
1 'polypeptide(L)'
;MRYIVREIRHFMKQSSFWLSVGIVLFCFFFEHRDYFSFYAAGELLYALDVFYLFVTPFEYGLFFYLVPLAAIPPAAPSVIDELKSGHARLKLYRSSQKAYIAKRLVSISIGSMLPMLIGCLLFFAFSMLVGPLSGENGVSMRQASTTVLQPLATVQFGLPYIFFVMGQATLSAWLWGMIGALLALASLNKGTTLMNGFLLFWGCDCLCNYLHLSAWRPFTLFFTPLSSMAPLWESWLKNILLLGIVTCMDAAWMNHRYRRL
;
A
#
# COMPACT_ATOMS: atom_id res chain seq x y z
N MET A 1 2.75 -22.07 8.71
CA MET A 1 2.52 -21.10 9.81
C MET A 1 3.81 -20.59 10.44
N ARG A 2 4.72 -21.45 10.94
CA ARG A 2 6.01 -21.04 11.58
C ARG A 2 6.90 -20.13 10.70
N TYR A 3 6.92 -20.31 9.37
CA TYR A 3 7.69 -19.49 8.44
C TYR A 3 7.18 -18.04 8.42
N ILE A 4 5.88 -17.84 8.25
CA ILE A 4 5.25 -16.51 8.19
C ILE A 4 5.52 -15.71 9.47
N VAL A 5 5.34 -16.32 10.65
CA VAL A 5 5.60 -15.68 11.95
C VAL A 5 7.05 -15.25 12.07
N ARG A 6 8.00 -16.08 11.58
CA ARG A 6 9.42 -15.73 11.57
C ARG A 6 9.72 -14.54 10.65
N GLU A 7 9.11 -14.52 9.45
CA GLU A 7 9.28 -13.40 8.51
C GLU A 7 8.71 -12.09 9.09
N ILE A 8 7.51 -12.12 9.65
CA ILE A 8 6.92 -10.95 10.33
C ILE A 8 7.88 -10.42 11.40
N ARG A 9 8.36 -11.28 12.29
CA ARG A 9 9.31 -10.88 13.36
C ARG A 9 10.62 -10.34 12.78
N HIS A 10 11.07 -10.88 11.66
CA HIS A 10 12.27 -10.40 10.97
C HIS A 10 12.06 -8.98 10.43
N PHE A 11 10.96 -8.72 9.73
CA PHE A 11 10.64 -7.39 9.19
C PHE A 11 10.44 -6.35 10.30
N MET A 12 9.73 -6.67 11.37
CA MET A 12 9.52 -5.76 12.49
C MET A 12 10.82 -5.30 13.18
N LYS A 13 11.93 -6.03 13.01
CA LYS A 13 13.25 -5.62 13.53
C LYS A 13 14.02 -4.70 12.58
N GLN A 14 13.57 -4.52 11.34
CA GLN A 14 14.25 -3.69 10.36
C GLN A 14 13.83 -2.22 10.49
N SER A 15 14.80 -1.30 10.44
CA SER A 15 14.52 0.13 10.44
C SER A 15 13.71 0.58 9.23
N SER A 16 13.92 -0.05 8.06
CA SER A 16 13.15 0.22 6.84
C SER A 16 11.64 -0.07 7.00
N PHE A 17 11.28 -1.04 7.82
CA PHE A 17 9.89 -1.35 8.13
C PHE A 17 9.22 -0.18 8.88
N TRP A 18 9.85 0.30 9.94
CA TRP A 18 9.31 1.41 10.73
C TRP A 18 9.37 2.75 9.99
N LEU A 19 10.36 2.94 9.11
CA LEU A 19 10.39 4.06 8.18
C LEU A 19 9.14 4.05 7.29
N SER A 20 8.77 2.89 6.75
CA SER A 20 7.57 2.75 5.90
C SER A 20 6.28 3.01 6.68
N VAL A 21 6.16 2.50 7.91
CA VAL A 21 5.04 2.84 8.80
C VAL A 21 4.99 4.35 9.06
N GLY A 22 6.16 4.97 9.31
CA GLY A 22 6.29 6.42 9.49
C GLY A 22 5.86 7.22 8.28
N ILE A 23 6.18 6.78 7.05
CA ILE A 23 5.72 7.42 5.80
C ILE A 23 4.20 7.37 5.70
N VAL A 24 3.58 6.23 5.99
CA VAL A 24 2.12 6.09 5.98
C VAL A 24 1.46 7.03 6.98
N LEU A 25 1.94 7.05 8.22
CA LEU A 25 1.44 7.97 9.26
C LEU A 25 1.65 9.43 8.86
N PHE A 26 2.83 9.75 8.31
CA PHE A 26 3.12 11.09 7.83
C PHE A 26 2.11 11.57 6.78
N CYS A 27 1.72 10.71 5.83
CA CYS A 27 0.71 11.06 4.83
C CYS A 27 -0.63 11.45 5.49
N PHE A 28 -1.08 10.66 6.46
CA PHE A 28 -2.32 10.93 7.18
C PHE A 28 -2.25 12.23 7.99
N PHE A 29 -1.19 12.45 8.76
CA PHE A 29 -1.04 13.65 9.57
C PHE A 29 -0.79 14.90 8.72
N PHE A 30 -0.05 14.78 7.63
CA PHE A 30 0.22 15.90 6.73
C PHE A 30 -1.05 16.41 6.07
N GLU A 31 -1.96 15.52 5.67
CA GLU A 31 -3.24 15.88 5.05
C GLU A 31 -4.15 16.61 6.04
N HIS A 32 -4.06 16.26 7.32
CA HIS A 32 -4.87 16.86 8.37
C HIS A 32 -4.16 17.98 9.15
N ARG A 33 -2.99 18.44 8.69
CA ARG A 33 -2.19 19.46 9.43
C ARG A 33 -3.00 20.71 9.79
N ASP A 34 -3.83 21.19 8.86
CA ASP A 34 -4.62 22.40 9.07
C ASP A 34 -5.73 22.17 10.11
N TYR A 35 -6.36 20.99 10.08
CA TYR A 35 -7.38 20.61 11.08
C TYR A 35 -6.79 20.47 12.48
N PHE A 36 -5.59 19.90 12.61
CA PHE A 36 -4.93 19.81 13.92
C PHE A 36 -4.47 21.16 14.46
N SER A 37 -4.18 22.14 13.62
CA SER A 37 -3.88 23.50 14.06
C SER A 37 -5.13 24.20 14.64
N PHE A 38 -6.30 24.03 14.01
CA PHE A 38 -7.58 24.52 14.54
C PHE A 38 -7.98 23.81 15.84
N TYR A 39 -7.71 22.49 15.94
CA TYR A 39 -7.93 21.75 17.16
C TYR A 39 -7.09 22.29 18.32
N ALA A 40 -5.81 22.56 18.10
CA ALA A 40 -4.93 23.11 19.12
C ALA A 40 -5.33 24.53 19.56
N ALA A 41 -6.04 25.30 18.69
CA ALA A 41 -6.61 26.60 19.01
C ALA A 41 -7.97 26.54 19.75
N GLY A 42 -8.50 25.34 20.03
CA GLY A 42 -9.79 25.16 20.71
C GLY A 42 -11.02 25.37 19.81
N GLU A 43 -10.78 25.50 18.49
CA GLU A 43 -11.83 25.70 17.52
C GLU A 43 -12.27 24.36 16.90
N LEU A 44 -13.54 23.98 17.09
CA LEU A 44 -14.30 22.99 16.29
C LEU A 44 -13.80 21.53 16.22
N LEU A 45 -14.02 20.76 17.27
CA LEU A 45 -13.89 19.30 17.26
C LEU A 45 -15.13 18.55 16.76
N TYR A 46 -16.27 19.21 16.73
CA TYR A 46 -17.57 18.55 16.50
C TYR A 46 -17.84 18.15 15.05
N ALA A 47 -17.07 18.68 14.10
CA ALA A 47 -17.23 18.41 12.66
C ALA A 47 -16.42 17.21 12.16
N LEU A 48 -15.33 16.86 12.83
CA LEU A 48 -14.41 15.82 12.40
C LEU A 48 -14.78 14.48 13.05
N ASP A 49 -15.31 13.56 12.26
CA ASP A 49 -15.54 12.20 12.73
C ASP A 49 -14.44 11.24 12.20
N VAL A 50 -14.44 10.03 12.75
CA VAL A 50 -13.49 8.96 12.39
C VAL A 50 -13.51 8.68 10.90
N PHE A 51 -14.68 8.67 10.26
CA PHE A 51 -14.83 8.41 8.84
C PHE A 51 -14.14 9.50 8.01
N TYR A 52 -14.42 10.76 8.30
CA TYR A 52 -13.80 11.89 7.59
C TYR A 52 -12.28 11.89 7.76
N LEU A 53 -11.79 11.78 8.99
CA LEU A 53 -10.35 11.75 9.27
C LEU A 53 -9.64 10.62 8.54
N PHE A 54 -10.25 9.44 8.46
CA PHE A 54 -9.59 8.30 7.84
C PHE A 54 -9.69 8.31 6.31
N VAL A 55 -10.82 8.72 5.74
CA VAL A 55 -11.10 8.60 4.31
C VAL A 55 -10.53 9.76 3.49
N THR A 56 -10.51 10.99 4.04
CA THR A 56 -10.03 12.19 3.32
C THR A 56 -8.65 12.04 2.68
N PRO A 57 -7.61 11.48 3.34
CA PRO A 57 -6.29 11.30 2.74
C PRO A 57 -6.31 10.40 1.50
N PHE A 58 -7.27 9.49 1.41
CA PHE A 58 -7.43 8.64 0.23
C PHE A 58 -8.19 9.33 -0.89
N GLU A 59 -9.16 10.20 -0.58
CA GLU A 59 -9.96 10.90 -1.59
C GLU A 59 -9.20 12.05 -2.26
N TYR A 60 -8.40 12.80 -1.49
CA TYR A 60 -7.82 14.07 -1.93
C TYR A 60 -6.32 14.19 -1.72
N GLY A 61 -5.69 13.22 -1.04
CA GLY A 61 -4.37 13.39 -0.48
C GLY A 61 -3.22 12.80 -1.29
N LEU A 62 -2.02 13.05 -0.76
CA LEU A 62 -0.74 12.53 -1.28
C LEU A 62 -0.57 11.03 -1.05
N PHE A 63 -1.49 10.38 -0.34
CA PHE A 63 -1.34 9.01 0.15
C PHE A 63 -0.90 8.05 -0.96
N PHE A 64 -1.63 8.00 -2.07
CA PHE A 64 -1.33 7.06 -3.15
C PHE A 64 -0.03 7.37 -3.89
N TYR A 65 0.37 8.64 -3.95
CA TYR A 65 1.64 9.02 -4.57
C TYR A 65 2.85 8.56 -3.75
N LEU A 66 2.70 8.39 -2.45
CA LEU A 66 3.77 7.95 -1.56
C LEU A 66 3.75 6.43 -1.27
N VAL A 67 2.73 5.70 -1.75
CA VAL A 67 2.65 4.23 -1.59
C VAL A 67 3.91 3.50 -2.08
N PRO A 68 4.52 3.82 -3.25
CA PRO A 68 5.75 3.17 -3.66
C PRO A 68 6.90 3.40 -2.67
N LEU A 69 6.99 4.62 -2.10
CA LEU A 69 8.01 4.96 -1.10
C LEU A 69 7.81 4.21 0.22
N ALA A 70 6.57 3.86 0.57
CA ALA A 70 6.26 3.06 1.74
C ALA A 70 6.40 1.56 1.51
N ALA A 71 6.09 1.05 0.30
CA ALA A 71 6.02 -0.38 0.02
C ALA A 71 7.37 -1.00 -0.38
N ILE A 72 8.23 -0.26 -1.11
CA ILE A 72 9.48 -0.78 -1.67
C ILE A 72 10.59 -0.96 -0.61
N PRO A 73 10.83 -0.02 0.33
CA PRO A 73 11.97 -0.09 1.25
C PRO A 73 12.04 -1.33 2.14
N PRO A 74 10.96 -1.91 2.63
CA PRO A 74 11.05 -3.13 3.43
C PRO A 74 11.33 -4.38 2.61
N ALA A 75 10.85 -4.43 1.37
CA ALA A 75 10.87 -5.63 0.53
C ALA A 75 12.11 -5.72 -0.37
N ALA A 76 12.39 -4.68 -1.16
CA ALA A 76 13.42 -4.69 -2.21
C ALA A 76 14.86 -4.83 -1.68
N PRO A 77 15.31 -4.13 -0.62
CA PRO A 77 16.68 -4.26 -0.12
C PRO A 77 17.05 -5.68 0.26
N SER A 78 16.12 -6.43 0.80
CA SER A 78 16.35 -7.82 1.20
C SER A 78 16.66 -8.74 0.01
N VAL A 79 16.10 -8.46 -1.18
CA VAL A 79 16.43 -9.17 -2.44
C VAL A 79 17.85 -8.85 -2.86
N ILE A 80 18.23 -7.58 -2.81
CA ILE A 80 19.57 -7.11 -3.22
C ILE A 80 20.65 -7.69 -2.31
N ASP A 81 20.43 -7.60 -0.98
CA ASP A 81 21.41 -8.09 0.01
C ASP A 81 21.62 -9.60 -0.11
N GLU A 82 20.57 -10.36 -0.37
CA GLU A 82 20.64 -11.81 -0.53
C GLU A 82 21.41 -12.22 -1.80
N LEU A 83 21.23 -11.48 -2.90
CA LEU A 83 21.97 -11.72 -4.13
C LEU A 83 23.44 -11.31 -4.00
N LYS A 84 23.73 -10.15 -3.42
CA LYS A 84 25.11 -9.64 -3.27
C LYS A 84 25.93 -10.45 -2.29
N SER A 85 25.33 -10.92 -1.20
CA SER A 85 26.04 -11.72 -0.19
C SER A 85 26.26 -13.19 -0.59
N GLY A 86 25.71 -13.64 -1.73
CA GLY A 86 25.76 -15.04 -2.12
C GLY A 86 24.89 -16.00 -1.29
N HIS A 87 24.15 -15.49 -0.32
CA HIS A 87 23.24 -16.31 0.50
C HIS A 87 22.17 -17.03 -0.32
N ALA A 88 21.78 -16.46 -1.48
CA ALA A 88 20.87 -17.12 -2.40
C ALA A 88 21.39 -18.49 -2.86
N ARG A 89 22.68 -18.60 -3.19
CA ARG A 89 23.32 -19.87 -3.58
C ARG A 89 23.22 -20.93 -2.45
N LEU A 90 23.58 -20.54 -1.23
CA LEU A 90 23.55 -21.44 -0.07
C LEU A 90 22.13 -21.95 0.23
N LYS A 91 21.13 -21.11 0.06
CA LYS A 91 19.73 -21.50 0.27
C LYS A 91 19.21 -22.41 -0.85
N LEU A 92 19.64 -22.17 -2.11
CA LEU A 92 19.30 -23.01 -3.25
C LEU A 92 19.87 -24.43 -3.14
N TYR A 93 21.07 -24.60 -2.54
CA TYR A 93 21.61 -25.95 -2.25
C TYR A 93 20.78 -26.73 -1.25
N ARG A 94 20.03 -26.05 -0.36
CA ARG A 94 19.26 -26.67 0.73
C ARG A 94 17.78 -26.84 0.42
N SER A 95 17.29 -26.27 -0.67
CA SER A 95 15.86 -26.30 -1.04
C SER A 95 15.70 -26.32 -2.57
N SER A 96 14.58 -26.88 -3.04
CA SER A 96 14.26 -26.75 -4.47
C SER A 96 14.10 -25.29 -4.87
N GLN A 97 14.55 -24.93 -6.07
CA GLN A 97 14.47 -23.57 -6.61
C GLN A 97 13.04 -23.02 -6.58
N LYS A 98 12.05 -23.86 -6.94
CA LYS A 98 10.62 -23.47 -6.89
C LYS A 98 10.15 -23.12 -5.48
N ALA A 99 10.51 -23.94 -4.49
CA ALA A 99 10.14 -23.69 -3.10
C ALA A 99 10.83 -22.46 -2.53
N TYR A 100 12.08 -22.18 -2.93
CA TYR A 100 12.80 -20.99 -2.57
C TYR A 100 12.14 -19.73 -3.13
N ILE A 101 11.81 -19.71 -4.45
CA ILE A 101 11.13 -18.58 -5.10
C ILE A 101 9.78 -18.32 -4.43
N ALA A 102 8.96 -19.36 -4.21
CA ALA A 102 7.66 -19.20 -3.54
C ALA A 102 7.79 -18.57 -2.16
N LYS A 103 8.74 -19.04 -1.33
CA LYS A 103 9.02 -18.43 -0.01
C LYS A 103 9.46 -16.98 -0.15
N ARG A 104 10.24 -16.66 -1.19
CA ARG A 104 10.73 -15.31 -1.42
C ARG A 104 9.60 -14.35 -1.80
N LEU A 105 8.70 -14.77 -2.69
CA LEU A 105 7.52 -13.99 -3.07
C LEU A 105 6.63 -13.71 -1.84
N VAL A 106 6.39 -14.72 -1.00
CA VAL A 106 5.65 -14.54 0.27
C VAL A 106 6.36 -13.55 1.20
N SER A 107 7.68 -13.62 1.30
CA SER A 107 8.47 -12.68 2.13
C SER A 107 8.32 -11.24 1.62
N ILE A 108 8.43 -11.01 0.30
CA ILE A 108 8.23 -9.69 -0.32
C ILE A 108 6.81 -9.17 -0.06
N SER A 109 5.80 -10.01 -0.23
CA SER A 109 4.40 -9.66 0.03
C SER A 109 4.20 -9.19 1.49
N ILE A 110 4.69 -9.96 2.45
CA ILE A 110 4.61 -9.61 3.87
C ILE A 110 5.35 -8.31 4.15
N GLY A 111 6.55 -8.15 3.61
CA GLY A 111 7.38 -6.96 3.83
C GLY A 111 6.75 -5.67 3.33
N SER A 112 6.00 -5.72 2.23
CA SER A 112 5.33 -4.54 1.65
C SER A 112 3.94 -4.28 2.25
N MET A 113 3.13 -5.32 2.46
CA MET A 113 1.76 -5.17 2.96
C MET A 113 1.69 -4.78 4.43
N LEU A 114 2.54 -5.39 5.26
CA LEU A 114 2.44 -5.27 6.71
C LEU A 114 2.68 -3.84 7.23
N PRO A 115 3.69 -3.08 6.76
CA PRO A 115 3.88 -1.69 7.18
C PRO A 115 2.68 -0.80 6.81
N MET A 116 2.11 -1.00 5.61
CA MET A 116 0.92 -0.29 5.15
C MET A 116 -0.27 -0.56 6.07
N LEU A 117 -0.54 -1.84 6.33
CA LEU A 117 -1.64 -2.25 7.20
C LEU A 117 -1.47 -1.70 8.62
N ILE A 118 -0.26 -1.80 9.19
CA ILE A 118 0.02 -1.29 10.54
C ILE A 118 -0.12 0.23 10.58
N GLY A 119 0.40 0.95 9.60
CA GLY A 119 0.27 2.41 9.52
C GLY A 119 -1.20 2.85 9.46
N CYS A 120 -2.00 2.21 8.61
CA CYS A 120 -3.45 2.46 8.54
C CYS A 120 -4.18 2.13 9.85
N LEU A 121 -3.87 0.99 10.49
CA LEU A 121 -4.47 0.60 11.76
C LEU A 121 -4.09 1.55 12.90
N LEU A 122 -2.85 2.00 12.96
CA LEU A 122 -2.40 2.97 13.97
C LEU A 122 -3.10 4.32 13.78
N PHE A 123 -3.24 4.79 12.54
CA PHE A 123 -3.97 6.04 12.29
C PHE A 123 -5.47 5.88 12.54
N PHE A 124 -6.07 4.74 12.20
CA PHE A 124 -7.46 4.43 12.52
C PHE A 124 -7.69 4.43 14.05
N ALA A 125 -6.81 3.78 14.81
CA ALA A 125 -6.88 3.80 16.27
C ALA A 125 -6.74 5.22 16.83
N PHE A 126 -5.82 6.03 16.27
CA PHE A 126 -5.68 7.44 16.61
C PHE A 126 -6.98 8.22 16.32
N SER A 127 -7.58 8.04 15.15
CA SER A 127 -8.84 8.69 14.77
C SER A 127 -9.97 8.34 15.74
N MET A 128 -10.03 7.09 16.21
CA MET A 128 -11.00 6.63 17.21
C MET A 128 -10.78 7.26 18.60
N LEU A 129 -9.58 7.70 18.92
CA LEU A 129 -9.28 8.38 20.19
C LEU A 129 -9.58 9.88 20.14
N VAL A 130 -9.44 10.49 18.96
CA VAL A 130 -9.52 11.95 18.78
C VAL A 130 -10.91 12.39 18.30
N GLY A 131 -11.54 11.62 17.41
CA GLY A 131 -12.81 12.00 16.78
C GLY A 131 -14.02 11.22 17.32
N PRO A 132 -15.21 11.82 17.26
CA PRO A 132 -16.45 11.08 17.49
C PRO A 132 -16.71 10.09 16.36
N LEU A 133 -17.50 9.05 16.63
CA LEU A 133 -17.92 8.08 15.60
C LEU A 133 -18.82 8.70 14.53
N SER A 134 -19.50 9.80 14.83
CA SER A 134 -20.39 10.51 13.91
C SER A 134 -20.27 12.01 14.11
N GLY A 135 -19.88 12.72 13.06
CA GLY A 135 -19.79 14.16 12.97
C GLY A 135 -20.41 14.67 11.67
N GLU A 136 -20.66 15.98 11.59
CA GLU A 136 -21.33 16.59 10.43
C GLU A 136 -20.58 16.38 9.11
N ASN A 137 -19.25 16.51 9.11
CA ASN A 137 -18.42 16.34 7.91
C ASN A 137 -18.44 14.91 7.40
N GLY A 138 -18.35 13.93 8.30
CA GLY A 138 -18.44 12.54 7.92
C GLY A 138 -19.84 12.12 7.46
N VAL A 139 -20.89 12.67 8.03
CA VAL A 139 -22.28 12.46 7.55
C VAL A 139 -22.42 13.01 6.12
N SER A 140 -21.96 14.24 5.87
CA SER A 140 -22.01 14.86 4.55
C SER A 140 -21.19 14.06 3.52
N MET A 141 -19.99 13.60 3.88
CA MET A 141 -19.14 12.79 3.01
C MET A 141 -19.77 11.41 2.71
N ARG A 142 -20.38 10.75 3.70
CA ARG A 142 -21.08 9.47 3.50
C ARG A 142 -22.32 9.63 2.61
N GLN A 143 -23.03 10.74 2.72
CA GLN A 143 -24.19 11.04 1.87
C GLN A 143 -23.81 11.37 0.43
N ALA A 144 -22.61 11.92 0.21
CA ALA A 144 -22.07 12.18 -1.12
C ALA A 144 -21.63 10.89 -1.84
N SER A 145 -21.63 9.73 -1.17
CA SER A 145 -21.27 8.45 -1.79
C SER A 145 -22.26 8.06 -2.89
N THR A 146 -21.73 7.39 -3.93
CA THR A 146 -22.57 6.87 -5.03
C THR A 146 -23.41 5.68 -4.57
N THR A 147 -24.40 5.32 -5.36
CA THR A 147 -25.30 4.18 -5.10
C THR A 147 -24.55 2.85 -4.88
N VAL A 148 -23.38 2.66 -5.48
CA VAL A 148 -22.59 1.42 -5.37
C VAL A 148 -21.88 1.31 -4.02
N LEU A 149 -21.30 2.40 -3.53
CA LEU A 149 -20.53 2.43 -2.29
C LEU A 149 -21.35 2.88 -1.08
N GLN A 150 -22.51 3.46 -1.32
CA GLN A 150 -23.41 3.97 -0.29
C GLN A 150 -23.70 2.95 0.84
N PRO A 151 -23.99 1.66 0.55
CA PRO A 151 -24.22 0.68 1.60
C PRO A 151 -23.02 0.50 2.53
N LEU A 152 -21.80 0.56 2.00
CA LEU A 152 -20.58 0.45 2.80
C LEU A 152 -20.30 1.71 3.61
N ALA A 153 -20.59 2.89 3.05
CA ALA A 153 -20.30 4.17 3.67
C ALA A 153 -21.35 4.56 4.73
N THR A 154 -22.62 4.15 4.57
CA THR A 154 -23.71 4.55 5.48
C THR A 154 -23.92 3.60 6.64
N VAL A 155 -23.65 2.28 6.48
CA VAL A 155 -23.83 1.30 7.54
C VAL A 155 -22.71 1.45 8.59
N GLN A 156 -23.09 1.32 9.87
CA GLN A 156 -22.14 1.33 11.00
C GLN A 156 -21.13 2.48 10.97
N PHE A 157 -21.60 3.70 10.73
CA PHE A 157 -20.76 4.91 10.65
C PHE A 157 -19.66 4.86 9.57
N GLY A 158 -19.85 4.03 8.53
CA GLY A 158 -18.89 3.88 7.44
C GLY A 158 -17.70 2.97 7.73
N LEU A 159 -17.70 2.24 8.82
CA LEU A 159 -16.63 1.28 9.14
C LEU A 159 -16.37 0.26 8.03
N PRO A 160 -17.37 -0.35 7.37
CA PRO A 160 -17.11 -1.27 6.26
C PRO A 160 -16.33 -0.61 5.10
N TYR A 161 -16.63 0.66 4.81
CA TYR A 161 -15.89 1.40 3.78
C TYR A 161 -14.45 1.69 4.22
N ILE A 162 -14.20 2.06 5.47
CA ILE A 162 -12.86 2.26 6.04
C ILE A 162 -12.02 0.98 5.84
N PHE A 163 -12.54 -0.19 6.23
CA PHE A 163 -11.83 -1.46 6.06
C PHE A 163 -11.63 -1.84 4.58
N PHE A 164 -12.59 -1.50 3.72
CA PHE A 164 -12.46 -1.68 2.29
C PHE A 164 -11.29 -0.86 1.71
N VAL A 165 -11.21 0.43 2.03
CA VAL A 165 -10.12 1.32 1.59
C VAL A 165 -8.77 0.87 2.16
N MET A 166 -8.73 0.46 3.43
CA MET A 166 -7.53 -0.11 4.05
C MET A 166 -7.05 -1.37 3.31
N GLY A 167 -7.98 -2.23 2.90
CA GLY A 167 -7.69 -3.40 2.07
C GLY A 167 -7.11 -3.02 0.71
N GLN A 168 -7.69 -2.04 0.04
CA GLN A 168 -7.17 -1.54 -1.25
C GLN A 168 -5.77 -0.95 -1.12
N ALA A 169 -5.52 -0.13 -0.10
CA ALA A 169 -4.20 0.43 0.18
C ALA A 169 -3.16 -0.68 0.41
N THR A 170 -3.53 -1.72 1.14
CA THR A 170 -2.66 -2.88 1.42
C THR A 170 -2.35 -3.67 0.15
N LEU A 171 -3.33 -3.88 -0.74
CA LEU A 171 -3.11 -4.50 -2.05
C LEU A 171 -2.21 -3.66 -2.96
N SER A 172 -2.40 -2.33 -2.95
CA SER A 172 -1.53 -1.40 -3.65
C SER A 172 -0.08 -1.53 -3.17
N ALA A 173 0.14 -1.56 -1.85
CA ALA A 173 1.46 -1.76 -1.28
C ALA A 173 2.07 -3.11 -1.69
N TRP A 174 1.28 -4.17 -1.77
CA TRP A 174 1.74 -5.47 -2.27
C TRP A 174 2.23 -5.36 -3.71
N LEU A 175 1.44 -4.77 -4.61
CA LEU A 175 1.85 -4.59 -6.00
C LEU A 175 3.16 -3.81 -6.12
N TRP A 176 3.27 -2.67 -5.42
CA TRP A 176 4.48 -1.84 -5.49
C TRP A 176 5.68 -2.52 -4.84
N GLY A 177 5.47 -3.35 -3.83
CA GLY A 177 6.51 -4.21 -3.26
C GLY A 177 7.04 -5.24 -4.27
N MET A 178 6.15 -5.86 -5.06
CA MET A 178 6.52 -6.77 -6.14
C MET A 178 7.25 -6.03 -7.27
N ILE A 179 6.73 -4.90 -7.73
CA ILE A 179 7.44 -4.06 -8.72
C ILE A 179 8.82 -3.66 -8.21
N GLY A 180 8.92 -3.28 -6.92
CA GLY A 180 10.19 -3.00 -6.27
C GLY A 180 11.17 -4.18 -6.30
N ALA A 181 10.68 -5.41 -6.14
CA ALA A 181 11.50 -6.61 -6.24
C ALA A 181 12.00 -6.86 -7.67
N LEU A 182 11.17 -6.65 -8.70
CA LEU A 182 11.60 -6.69 -10.11
C LEU A 182 12.73 -5.68 -10.37
N LEU A 183 12.53 -4.43 -9.93
CA LEU A 183 13.52 -3.37 -10.08
C LEU A 183 14.81 -3.67 -9.31
N ALA A 184 14.69 -4.31 -8.13
CA ALA A 184 15.83 -4.75 -7.33
C ALA A 184 16.66 -5.84 -8.05
N LEU A 185 15.98 -6.78 -8.70
CA LEU A 185 16.62 -7.81 -9.52
C LEU A 185 17.33 -7.23 -10.75
N ALA A 186 16.82 -6.12 -11.31
CA ALA A 186 17.41 -5.47 -12.46
C ALA A 186 18.60 -4.59 -12.08
N SER A 187 18.47 -3.72 -11.07
CA SER A 187 19.46 -2.68 -10.74
C SER A 187 20.53 -3.12 -9.74
N LEU A 188 20.18 -4.05 -8.83
CA LEU A 188 21.03 -4.47 -7.71
C LEU A 188 21.49 -3.31 -6.80
N ASN A 189 20.82 -2.17 -6.84
CA ASN A 189 21.13 -0.97 -6.05
C ASN A 189 19.88 -0.49 -5.32
N LYS A 190 19.99 -0.30 -4.00
CA LYS A 190 18.84 0.07 -3.13
C LYS A 190 18.26 1.45 -3.50
N GLY A 191 19.13 2.45 -3.69
CA GLY A 191 18.72 3.81 -4.03
C GLY A 191 18.06 3.89 -5.41
N THR A 192 18.70 3.27 -6.42
CA THR A 192 18.17 3.21 -7.78
C THR A 192 16.83 2.47 -7.83
N THR A 193 16.67 1.39 -7.07
CA THR A 193 15.41 0.65 -7.00
C THR A 193 14.27 1.51 -6.46
N LEU A 194 14.51 2.26 -5.39
CA LEU A 194 13.51 3.14 -4.79
C LEU A 194 13.13 4.28 -5.76
N MET A 195 14.13 4.95 -6.32
CA MET A 195 13.92 6.05 -7.28
C MET A 195 13.18 5.58 -8.53
N ASN A 196 13.58 4.45 -9.11
CA ASN A 196 12.91 3.90 -10.29
C ASN A 196 11.48 3.47 -9.99
N GLY A 197 11.19 2.96 -8.81
CA GLY A 197 9.82 2.63 -8.41
C GLY A 197 8.93 3.86 -8.33
N PHE A 198 9.44 4.94 -7.75
CA PHE A 198 8.74 6.22 -7.68
C PHE A 198 8.55 6.85 -9.07
N LEU A 199 9.61 6.90 -9.88
CA LEU A 199 9.55 7.41 -11.26
C LEU A 199 8.61 6.60 -12.14
N LEU A 200 8.57 5.28 -11.96
CA LEU A 200 7.64 4.41 -12.69
C LEU A 200 6.19 4.74 -12.35
N PHE A 201 5.90 4.94 -11.04
CA PHE A 201 4.55 5.34 -10.62
C PHE A 201 4.12 6.65 -11.30
N TRP A 202 4.93 7.70 -11.14
CA TRP A 202 4.65 9.01 -11.72
C TRP A 202 4.60 8.98 -13.24
N GLY A 203 5.53 8.28 -13.88
CA GLY A 203 5.55 8.13 -15.34
C GLY A 203 4.31 7.43 -15.87
N CYS A 204 3.88 6.34 -15.23
CA CYS A 204 2.64 5.65 -15.59
C CYS A 204 1.40 6.54 -15.36
N ASP A 205 1.35 7.28 -14.24
CA ASP A 205 0.22 8.17 -13.96
C ASP A 205 0.12 9.30 -14.99
N CYS A 206 1.24 9.96 -15.30
CA CYS A 206 1.31 10.99 -16.33
C CYS A 206 0.94 10.44 -17.72
N LEU A 207 1.45 9.26 -18.09
CA LEU A 207 1.16 8.62 -19.37
C LEU A 207 -0.33 8.27 -19.50
N CYS A 208 -0.90 7.64 -18.48
CA CYS A 208 -2.32 7.30 -18.46
C CYS A 208 -3.21 8.55 -18.53
N ASN A 209 -2.80 9.63 -17.85
CA ASN A 209 -3.51 10.90 -17.92
C ASN A 209 -3.45 11.51 -19.33
N TYR A 210 -2.27 11.52 -19.96
CA TYR A 210 -2.08 12.01 -21.33
C TYR A 210 -2.89 11.22 -22.36
N LEU A 211 -2.95 9.88 -22.20
CA LEU A 211 -3.71 8.98 -23.08
C LEU A 211 -5.21 8.91 -22.74
N HIS A 212 -5.69 9.72 -21.81
CA HIS A 212 -7.08 9.69 -21.32
C HIS A 212 -7.53 8.32 -20.77
N LEU A 213 -6.58 7.51 -20.27
CA LEU A 213 -6.83 6.19 -19.68
C LEU A 213 -7.07 6.31 -18.16
N SER A 214 -8.04 7.10 -17.76
CA SER A 214 -8.30 7.43 -16.35
C SER A 214 -8.50 6.18 -15.46
N ALA A 215 -9.17 5.15 -16.00
CA ALA A 215 -9.42 3.90 -15.28
C ALA A 215 -8.17 3.02 -15.05
N TRP A 216 -7.05 3.33 -15.72
CA TRP A 216 -5.79 2.59 -15.63
C TRP A 216 -4.68 3.38 -14.93
N ARG A 217 -4.98 4.58 -14.46
CA ARG A 217 -4.01 5.35 -13.67
C ARG A 217 -3.64 4.59 -12.41
N PRO A 218 -2.36 4.55 -12.02
CA PRO A 218 -1.92 3.90 -10.77
C PRO A 218 -2.69 4.37 -9.55
N PHE A 219 -3.09 5.65 -9.53
CA PHE A 219 -3.93 6.23 -8.50
C PHE A 219 -5.33 5.60 -8.45
N THR A 220 -6.01 5.44 -9.59
CA THR A 220 -7.41 4.96 -9.63
C THR A 220 -7.52 3.43 -9.61
N LEU A 221 -6.45 2.71 -9.96
CA LEU A 221 -6.45 1.24 -9.95
C LEU A 221 -6.75 0.66 -8.57
N PHE A 222 -6.13 1.25 -7.53
CA PHE A 222 -6.21 0.73 -6.16
C PHE A 222 -7.12 1.53 -5.25
N PHE A 223 -7.79 2.51 -5.79
CA PHE A 223 -8.70 3.32 -5.04
C PHE A 223 -10.00 3.53 -5.81
N THR A 224 -11.11 3.19 -5.15
CA THR A 224 -12.44 3.48 -5.66
C THR A 224 -13.00 4.62 -4.83
N PRO A 225 -12.99 5.87 -5.35
CA PRO A 225 -13.50 7.02 -4.61
C PRO A 225 -15.00 6.88 -4.33
N LEU A 226 -15.48 7.56 -3.30
CA LEU A 226 -16.91 7.59 -2.95
C LEU A 226 -17.80 8.05 -4.11
N SER A 227 -17.27 8.88 -5.01
CA SER A 227 -17.94 9.36 -6.22
C SER A 227 -17.95 8.36 -7.38
N SER A 228 -17.32 7.18 -7.25
CA SER A 228 -17.22 6.24 -8.34
C SER A 228 -18.54 5.54 -8.64
N MET A 229 -18.91 5.49 -9.92
CA MET A 229 -20.02 4.68 -10.44
C MET A 229 -19.61 3.26 -10.81
N ALA A 230 -18.31 2.95 -10.77
CA ALA A 230 -17.81 1.62 -11.15
C ALA A 230 -18.23 0.56 -10.11
N PRO A 231 -18.61 -0.64 -10.55
CA PRO A 231 -18.95 -1.71 -9.63
C PRO A 231 -17.71 -2.18 -8.85
N LEU A 232 -17.89 -2.51 -7.58
CA LEU A 232 -16.81 -2.92 -6.66
C LEU A 232 -15.97 -4.08 -7.21
N TRP A 233 -16.61 -5.07 -7.85
CA TRP A 233 -15.92 -6.24 -8.40
C TRP A 233 -14.93 -5.87 -9.50
N GLU A 234 -15.19 -4.82 -10.27
CA GLU A 234 -14.31 -4.38 -11.37
C GLU A 234 -12.98 -3.87 -10.82
N SER A 235 -13.02 -3.03 -9.77
CA SER A 235 -11.81 -2.54 -9.11
C SER A 235 -10.97 -3.70 -8.54
N TRP A 236 -11.60 -4.65 -7.85
CA TRP A 236 -10.91 -5.81 -7.29
C TRP A 236 -10.34 -6.73 -8.36
N LEU A 237 -11.09 -6.99 -9.44
CA LEU A 237 -10.66 -7.85 -10.54
C LEU A 237 -9.42 -7.29 -11.23
N LYS A 238 -9.41 -5.98 -11.56
CA LYS A 238 -8.24 -5.31 -12.16
C LYS A 238 -7.01 -5.44 -11.26
N ASN A 239 -7.17 -5.21 -9.97
CA ASN A 239 -6.09 -5.28 -8.99
C ASN A 239 -5.52 -6.70 -8.86
N ILE A 240 -6.38 -7.72 -8.76
CA ILE A 240 -5.96 -9.12 -8.66
C ILE A 240 -5.27 -9.56 -9.94
N LEU A 241 -5.79 -9.21 -11.12
CA LEU A 241 -5.16 -9.53 -12.40
C LEU A 241 -3.78 -8.92 -12.54
N LEU A 242 -3.66 -7.62 -12.24
CA LEU A 242 -2.38 -6.92 -12.33
C LEU A 242 -1.36 -7.49 -11.34
N LEU A 243 -1.78 -7.76 -10.10
CA LEU A 243 -0.95 -8.38 -9.08
C LEU A 243 -0.51 -9.80 -9.51
N GLY A 244 -1.41 -10.58 -10.12
CA GLY A 244 -1.10 -11.89 -10.66
C GLY A 244 -0.03 -11.82 -11.76
N ILE A 245 -0.18 -10.90 -12.72
CA ILE A 245 0.78 -10.67 -13.80
C ILE A 245 2.16 -10.31 -13.22
N VAL A 246 2.23 -9.32 -12.34
CA VAL A 246 3.51 -8.88 -11.74
C VAL A 246 4.14 -10.01 -10.92
N THR A 247 3.37 -10.76 -10.15
CA THR A 247 3.88 -11.92 -9.39
C THR A 247 4.44 -13.00 -10.30
N CYS A 248 3.79 -13.28 -11.43
CA CYS A 248 4.30 -14.22 -12.43
C CYS A 248 5.60 -13.72 -13.08
N MET A 249 5.70 -12.42 -13.37
CA MET A 249 6.92 -11.81 -13.89
C MET A 249 8.06 -11.92 -12.88
N ASP A 250 7.81 -11.64 -11.59
CA ASP A 250 8.79 -11.82 -10.52
C ASP A 250 9.28 -13.27 -10.43
N ALA A 251 8.34 -14.23 -10.44
CA ALA A 251 8.68 -15.65 -10.38
C ALA A 251 9.54 -16.06 -11.58
N ALA A 252 9.19 -15.63 -12.80
CA ALA A 252 9.92 -15.93 -14.02
C ALA A 252 11.32 -15.31 -14.01
N TRP A 253 11.43 -14.03 -13.61
CA TRP A 253 12.72 -13.33 -13.55
C TRP A 253 13.62 -13.91 -12.45
N MET A 254 13.10 -14.17 -11.26
CA MET A 254 13.85 -14.87 -10.21
C MET A 254 14.33 -16.24 -10.68
N ASN A 255 13.47 -17.02 -11.35
CA ASN A 255 13.83 -18.31 -11.89
C ASN A 255 14.99 -18.22 -12.90
N HIS A 256 14.95 -17.23 -13.80
CA HIS A 256 16.01 -16.98 -14.76
C HIS A 256 17.32 -16.54 -14.08
N ARG A 257 17.24 -15.62 -13.13
CA ARG A 257 18.39 -15.08 -12.42
C ARG A 257 19.08 -16.13 -11.55
N TYR A 258 18.31 -16.93 -10.82
CA TYR A 258 18.84 -17.97 -9.93
C TYR A 258 19.40 -19.19 -10.67
N ARG A 259 18.99 -19.45 -11.92
CA ARG A 259 19.64 -20.49 -12.76
C ARG A 259 21.07 -20.13 -13.15
N ARG A 260 21.43 -18.86 -13.09
CA ARG A 260 22.77 -18.36 -13.46
C ARG A 260 23.71 -18.23 -12.26
N LEU A 261 23.23 -18.47 -11.06
CA LEU A 261 24.02 -18.49 -9.83
C LEU A 261 24.63 -19.87 -9.59
#